data_1da2afea55211a7a04a781acb516885c
#
_entry.id   1da2afea55211a7a04a781acb516885c
#
_cell.length_a   1.000
_cell.length_b   1.000
_cell.length_c   1.000
_cell.angle_alpha   90.00
_cell.angle_beta   90.00
_cell.angle_gamma   90.00
#
_symmetry.space_group_name_H-M   'P 1'
#
loop_
_entity.id
_entity.type
_entity.pdbx_description
1 polymer ?
#
loop_
_entity_poly.entity_id
_entity_poly.type
_entity_poly.pdbx_seq_one_letter_code
_entity_poly.pdbx_strand_id
1 'polypeptide(L)'
;MNSSSSSRGVAKAAAAALIAATLGVAGVAEAQETLRPEIGKPLQAAEVLIKAQRYKEALAKVRDAEAAGPRSANETYMIERMRIAAASGAGDVDIAARSFDALSGTGRVSGPDKVRMLESIAVGYYRAGQYAKAIQWGQRYFREGGTSPAIRTMLIQSQYLGGDLAGAVRELTTEIQADERSSTPPPEDRLKLLLNAATKLGDNNSVVYAMEKLVTYYPKKEYWVDLMSRMQRKPTFSDRLSLDAYRLSLATGSMTAAPDFMEMAQLALQANLPTEGKQIVDKGFASGALGTGPEAGRHKRLRDLVDRQLKEDEASRAKDEKDALTEKSGDDLVVVGMNLVYNGQAAKGVQLIQQGIAKGNLKRPEDAKLHLGIAQLAAGDKAKAQATFKIVQGSDGTSDLARLWALYARRTG
;
A
#
# COMPACT_ATOMS: atom_id res chain seq x y z
N MET A 1 -9.58 -10.50 20.33
CA MET A 1 -11.02 -10.86 20.46
C MET A 1 -11.84 -9.59 20.41
N ASN A 2 -12.91 -9.58 19.64
CA ASN A 2 -13.92 -8.53 19.44
C ASN A 2 -13.53 -7.28 18.64
N SER A 3 -13.73 -7.37 17.31
CA SER A 3 -14.00 -6.20 16.47
C SER A 3 -14.83 -6.55 15.21
N SER A 4 -15.89 -7.35 15.37
CA SER A 4 -16.74 -7.79 14.25
C SER A 4 -18.17 -7.25 14.24
N SER A 5 -18.49 -6.20 15.02
CA SER A 5 -19.88 -5.73 15.18
C SER A 5 -20.22 -4.39 14.49
N SER A 6 -19.27 -3.70 13.86
CA SER A 6 -19.51 -2.35 13.29
C SER A 6 -19.90 -2.36 11.80
N SER A 7 -19.59 -3.41 11.05
CA SER A 7 -19.84 -3.44 9.60
C SER A 7 -21.26 -3.89 9.19
N ARG A 8 -22.03 -4.50 10.10
CA ARG A 8 -23.39 -4.97 9.81
C ARG A 8 -24.46 -3.88 9.89
N GLY A 9 -24.22 -2.77 10.57
CA GLY A 9 -25.20 -1.69 10.77
C GLY A 9 -25.35 -0.75 9.58
N VAL A 10 -24.29 -0.44 8.89
CA VAL A 10 -24.27 0.52 7.78
C VAL A 10 -24.85 -0.08 6.49
N ALA A 11 -24.74 -1.37 6.31
CA ALA A 11 -25.23 -2.07 5.11
C ALA A 11 -26.75 -2.24 5.05
N LYS A 12 -27.47 -2.17 6.18
CA LYS A 12 -28.95 -2.30 6.21
C LYS A 12 -29.66 -0.99 5.91
N ALA A 13 -29.07 0.16 6.18
CA ALA A 13 -29.69 1.46 5.96
C ALA A 13 -29.67 1.92 4.48
N ALA A 14 -28.67 1.51 3.70
CA ALA A 14 -28.51 1.93 2.32
C ALA A 14 -29.51 1.30 1.34
N ALA A 15 -30.06 0.12 1.65
CA ALA A 15 -30.98 -0.57 0.75
C ALA A 15 -32.43 -0.01 0.82
N ALA A 16 -32.82 0.62 1.91
CA ALA A 16 -34.18 1.14 2.11
C ALA A 16 -34.40 2.55 1.54
N ALA A 17 -33.36 3.34 1.39
CA ALA A 17 -33.46 4.75 0.94
C ALA A 17 -33.61 4.92 -0.58
N LEU A 18 -33.37 3.88 -1.38
CA LEU A 18 -33.26 3.97 -2.84
C LEU A 18 -34.61 3.91 -3.58
N ILE A 19 -35.71 3.62 -2.91
CA ILE A 19 -36.99 3.33 -3.58
C ILE A 19 -38.00 4.49 -3.47
N ALA A 20 -37.84 5.43 -2.54
CA ALA A 20 -38.83 6.44 -2.25
C ALA A 20 -38.75 7.72 -3.11
N ALA A 21 -37.70 7.92 -3.89
CA ALA A 21 -37.44 9.22 -4.53
C ALA A 21 -37.80 9.33 -6.02
N THR A 22 -38.49 8.36 -6.62
CA THR A 22 -38.67 8.34 -8.09
C THR A 22 -40.06 8.59 -8.63
N LEU A 23 -40.96 9.19 -7.85
CA LEU A 23 -42.30 9.49 -8.33
C LEU A 23 -42.57 10.99 -8.60
N GLY A 24 -41.55 11.82 -8.54
CA GLY A 24 -41.74 13.28 -8.73
C GLY A 24 -40.73 13.89 -9.69
N VAL A 25 -40.83 13.68 -11.00
CA VAL A 25 -40.27 14.58 -12.02
C VAL A 25 -41.36 14.89 -13.05
N ALA A 26 -41.89 16.05 -12.93
CA ALA A 26 -42.64 16.69 -14.00
C ALA A 26 -41.64 17.17 -15.08
N GLY A 27 -41.86 16.76 -16.34
CA GLY A 27 -41.13 17.36 -17.47
C GLY A 27 -40.88 16.41 -18.62
N VAL A 28 -41.81 16.32 -19.49
CA VAL A 28 -42.01 16.15 -20.91
C VAL A 28 -43.21 15.23 -21.10
N ALA A 29 -44.26 15.77 -21.68
CA ALA A 29 -45.50 15.04 -21.99
C ALA A 29 -45.25 14.12 -23.19
N GLU A 30 -44.65 12.97 -22.97
CA GLU A 30 -45.00 11.76 -23.71
C GLU A 30 -46.29 11.23 -23.09
N ALA A 31 -47.31 11.02 -23.90
CA ALA A 31 -48.57 10.45 -23.50
C ALA A 31 -48.29 9.23 -22.61
N GLN A 32 -48.52 9.33 -21.31
CA GLN A 32 -48.43 8.20 -20.39
C GLN A 32 -49.46 7.19 -20.82
N GLU A 33 -49.07 6.17 -21.59
CA GLU A 33 -49.91 5.00 -21.83
C GLU A 33 -50.37 4.46 -20.47
N THR A 34 -51.66 4.63 -20.17
CA THR A 34 -52.25 4.11 -18.93
C THR A 34 -52.16 2.59 -18.93
N LEU A 35 -51.57 2.07 -17.85
CA LEU A 35 -51.51 0.62 -17.67
C LEU A 35 -52.92 0.04 -17.59
N ARG A 36 -53.17 -1.06 -18.26
CA ARG A 36 -54.41 -1.82 -18.11
C ARG A 36 -54.61 -2.20 -16.64
N PRO A 37 -55.89 -2.20 -16.14
CA PRO A 37 -56.18 -2.55 -14.74
C PRO A 37 -55.64 -3.89 -14.29
N GLU A 38 -55.59 -4.89 -15.17
CA GLU A 38 -55.05 -6.24 -14.94
C GLU A 38 -53.57 -6.27 -14.66
N ILE A 39 -52.86 -5.24 -15.11
CA ILE A 39 -51.41 -5.02 -14.88
C ILE A 39 -51.20 -4.00 -13.78
N GLY A 40 -51.90 -2.87 -13.85
CA GLY A 40 -51.72 -1.75 -12.93
C GLY A 40 -52.02 -2.09 -11.47
N LYS A 41 -53.14 -2.77 -11.19
CA LYS A 41 -53.51 -3.17 -9.83
C LYS A 41 -52.47 -4.11 -9.15
N PRO A 42 -52.04 -5.21 -9.79
CA PRO A 42 -50.94 -6.03 -9.22
C PRO A 42 -49.66 -5.28 -9.02
N LEU A 43 -49.25 -4.36 -9.94
CA LEU A 43 -48.02 -3.59 -9.78
C LEU A 43 -48.14 -2.59 -8.62
N GLN A 44 -49.28 -1.94 -8.40
CA GLN A 44 -49.54 -1.12 -7.22
C GLN A 44 -49.45 -1.93 -5.92
N ALA A 45 -50.02 -3.11 -5.89
CA ALA A 45 -49.90 -4.01 -4.75
C ALA A 45 -48.42 -4.43 -4.51
N ALA A 46 -47.69 -4.72 -5.58
CA ALA A 46 -46.26 -5.02 -5.49
C ALA A 46 -45.43 -3.83 -4.91
N GLU A 47 -45.74 -2.59 -5.31
CA GLU A 47 -45.08 -1.40 -4.78
C GLU A 47 -45.31 -1.25 -3.27
N VAL A 48 -46.55 -1.44 -2.80
CA VAL A 48 -46.87 -1.40 -1.36
C VAL A 48 -46.09 -2.46 -0.60
N LEU A 49 -45.99 -3.68 -1.15
CA LEU A 49 -45.24 -4.77 -0.55
C LEU A 49 -43.74 -4.53 -0.54
N ILE A 50 -43.17 -3.92 -1.57
CA ILE A 50 -41.78 -3.49 -1.62
C ILE A 50 -41.48 -2.46 -0.51
N LYS A 51 -42.35 -1.45 -0.36
CA LYS A 51 -42.23 -0.44 0.72
C LYS A 51 -42.32 -1.09 2.11
N ALA A 52 -43.12 -2.14 2.26
CA ALA A 52 -43.23 -2.94 3.46
C ALA A 52 -42.11 -4.01 3.62
N GLN A 53 -41.11 -4.03 2.72
CA GLN A 53 -40.02 -5.01 2.67
C GLN A 53 -40.47 -6.48 2.52
N ARG A 54 -41.72 -6.73 2.05
CA ARG A 54 -42.31 -8.03 1.77
C ARG A 54 -41.99 -8.47 0.33
N TYR A 55 -40.70 -8.55 0.02
CA TYR A 55 -40.20 -8.67 -1.36
C TYR A 55 -40.67 -9.96 -2.09
N LYS A 56 -40.72 -11.08 -1.40
CA LYS A 56 -41.17 -12.34 -2.01
C LYS A 56 -42.65 -12.27 -2.44
N GLU A 57 -43.47 -11.62 -1.64
CA GLU A 57 -44.89 -11.38 -1.97
C GLU A 57 -45.03 -10.34 -3.09
N ALA A 58 -44.17 -9.35 -3.10
CA ALA A 58 -44.10 -8.41 -4.22
C ALA A 58 -43.77 -9.11 -5.54
N LEU A 59 -42.81 -10.04 -5.55
CA LEU A 59 -42.50 -10.87 -6.72
C LEU A 59 -43.69 -11.70 -7.19
N ALA A 60 -44.52 -12.21 -6.26
CA ALA A 60 -45.75 -12.90 -6.62
C ALA A 60 -46.72 -11.94 -7.34
N LYS A 61 -46.92 -10.72 -6.83
CA LYS A 61 -47.76 -9.71 -7.49
C LYS A 61 -47.22 -9.25 -8.85
N VAL A 62 -45.93 -9.21 -9.03
CA VAL A 62 -45.31 -8.96 -10.35
C VAL A 62 -45.61 -10.07 -11.33
N ARG A 63 -45.62 -11.35 -10.86
CA ARG A 63 -46.05 -12.50 -11.68
C ARG A 63 -47.53 -12.43 -12.04
N ASP A 64 -48.41 -12.00 -11.12
CA ASP A 64 -49.81 -11.78 -11.42
C ASP A 64 -50.00 -10.74 -12.57
N ALA A 65 -49.23 -9.65 -12.56
CA ALA A 65 -49.24 -8.66 -13.64
C ALA A 65 -48.71 -9.28 -14.97
N GLU A 66 -47.72 -10.14 -14.90
CA GLU A 66 -47.15 -10.80 -16.08
C GLU A 66 -48.10 -11.74 -16.77
N ALA A 67 -48.95 -12.40 -16.00
CA ALA A 67 -49.95 -13.37 -16.48
C ALA A 67 -51.12 -12.74 -17.26
N ALA A 68 -51.23 -11.41 -17.31
CA ALA A 68 -52.32 -10.68 -17.95
C ALA A 68 -52.34 -10.74 -19.51
N GLY A 69 -51.55 -11.59 -20.13
CA GLY A 69 -51.51 -11.83 -21.58
C GLY A 69 -50.60 -10.87 -22.36
N PRO A 70 -50.85 -10.64 -23.65
CA PRO A 70 -49.99 -9.77 -24.46
C PRO A 70 -49.86 -8.39 -23.86
N ARG A 71 -48.61 -7.85 -23.81
CA ARG A 71 -48.27 -6.63 -23.10
C ARG A 71 -47.75 -5.56 -24.06
N SER A 72 -48.05 -4.33 -23.79
CA SER A 72 -47.41 -3.20 -24.47
C SER A 72 -45.95 -3.08 -24.05
N ALA A 73 -45.17 -2.30 -24.82
CA ALA A 73 -43.80 -2.01 -24.48
C ALA A 73 -43.68 -1.26 -23.13
N ASN A 74 -44.65 -0.41 -22.81
CA ASN A 74 -44.71 0.32 -21.54
C ASN A 74 -45.06 -0.61 -20.37
N GLU A 75 -46.01 -1.51 -20.55
CA GLU A 75 -46.40 -2.52 -19.53
C GLU A 75 -45.23 -3.47 -19.23
N THR A 76 -44.53 -3.92 -20.27
CA THR A 76 -43.32 -4.73 -20.10
C THR A 76 -42.25 -3.98 -19.31
N TYR A 77 -41.99 -2.74 -19.65
CA TYR A 77 -41.04 -1.88 -18.92
C TYR A 77 -41.40 -1.77 -17.44
N MET A 78 -42.65 -1.47 -17.11
CA MET A 78 -43.10 -1.32 -15.73
C MET A 78 -43.00 -2.65 -14.93
N ILE A 79 -43.36 -3.77 -15.53
CA ILE A 79 -43.28 -5.11 -14.94
C ILE A 79 -41.81 -5.43 -14.62
N GLU A 80 -40.90 -5.27 -15.59
CA GLU A 80 -39.49 -5.60 -15.40
C GLU A 80 -38.83 -4.68 -14.37
N ARG A 81 -39.14 -3.37 -14.38
CA ARG A 81 -38.67 -2.43 -13.37
C ARG A 81 -39.10 -2.82 -11.96
N MET A 82 -40.36 -3.19 -11.78
CA MET A 82 -40.91 -3.65 -10.50
C MET A 82 -40.27 -4.98 -10.07
N ARG A 83 -40.03 -5.87 -11.04
CA ARG A 83 -39.34 -7.16 -10.79
C ARG A 83 -37.92 -6.95 -10.30
N ILE A 84 -37.16 -6.04 -10.91
CA ILE A 84 -35.79 -5.68 -10.45
C ILE A 84 -35.83 -5.22 -9.00
N ALA A 85 -36.74 -4.31 -8.65
CA ALA A 85 -36.86 -3.78 -7.30
C ALA A 85 -37.20 -4.87 -6.27
N ALA A 86 -38.20 -5.70 -6.57
CA ALA A 86 -38.63 -6.79 -5.69
C ALA A 86 -37.57 -7.90 -5.57
N ALA A 87 -36.94 -8.30 -6.68
CA ALA A 87 -35.91 -9.34 -6.71
C ALA A 87 -34.63 -8.89 -5.99
N SER A 88 -34.19 -7.66 -6.18
CA SER A 88 -33.03 -7.09 -5.46
C SER A 88 -33.28 -7.11 -3.94
N GLY A 89 -34.46 -6.72 -3.51
CA GLY A 89 -34.84 -6.75 -2.10
C GLY A 89 -34.96 -8.17 -1.52
N ALA A 90 -35.44 -9.13 -2.32
CA ALA A 90 -35.55 -10.54 -1.94
C ALA A 90 -34.20 -11.27 -1.88
N GLY A 91 -33.15 -10.70 -2.47
CA GLY A 91 -31.86 -11.36 -2.67
C GLY A 91 -31.81 -12.27 -3.91
N ASP A 92 -32.85 -12.28 -4.74
CA ASP A 92 -32.94 -13.06 -5.97
C ASP A 92 -32.22 -12.33 -7.12
N VAL A 93 -30.93 -12.15 -6.98
CA VAL A 93 -30.11 -11.25 -7.85
C VAL A 93 -30.11 -11.72 -9.30
N ASP A 94 -30.15 -13.03 -9.56
CA ASP A 94 -30.21 -13.57 -10.93
C ASP A 94 -31.51 -13.17 -11.64
N ILE A 95 -32.63 -13.04 -10.91
CA ILE A 95 -33.88 -12.51 -11.48
C ILE A 95 -33.71 -11.03 -11.80
N ALA A 96 -33.19 -10.24 -10.86
CA ALA A 96 -32.94 -8.82 -11.08
C ALA A 96 -32.01 -8.56 -12.29
N ALA A 97 -30.96 -9.35 -12.43
CA ALA A 97 -30.01 -9.27 -13.53
C ALA A 97 -30.65 -9.56 -14.89
N ARG A 98 -31.42 -10.65 -15.00
CA ARG A 98 -32.16 -10.98 -16.25
C ARG A 98 -33.16 -9.89 -16.63
N SER A 99 -33.93 -9.39 -15.65
CA SER A 99 -34.87 -8.30 -15.89
C SER A 99 -34.20 -7.01 -16.33
N PHE A 100 -33.03 -6.71 -15.77
CA PHE A 100 -32.24 -5.56 -16.20
C PHE A 100 -31.75 -5.71 -17.64
N ASP A 101 -31.25 -6.88 -18.02
CA ASP A 101 -30.78 -7.15 -19.38
C ASP A 101 -31.92 -7.04 -20.41
N ALA A 102 -33.13 -7.55 -20.05
CA ALA A 102 -34.32 -7.39 -20.87
C ALA A 102 -34.69 -5.91 -21.07
N LEU A 103 -34.65 -5.10 -20.00
CA LEU A 103 -34.90 -3.66 -20.08
C LEU A 103 -33.85 -2.90 -20.87
N SER A 104 -32.58 -3.23 -20.66
CA SER A 104 -31.46 -2.53 -21.33
C SER A 104 -31.54 -2.66 -22.85
N GLY A 105 -32.05 -3.80 -23.37
CA GLY A 105 -32.27 -4.02 -24.78
C GLY A 105 -33.37 -3.14 -25.39
N THR A 106 -34.26 -2.55 -24.59
CA THR A 106 -35.34 -1.68 -25.08
C THR A 106 -34.93 -0.23 -25.31
N GLY A 107 -33.74 0.17 -24.85
CA GLY A 107 -33.26 1.56 -24.89
C GLY A 107 -34.02 2.52 -23.93
N ARG A 108 -34.99 2.04 -23.17
CA ARG A 108 -35.83 2.86 -22.25
C ARG A 108 -35.19 3.14 -20.90
N VAL A 109 -34.12 2.43 -20.54
CA VAL A 109 -33.38 2.63 -19.30
C VAL A 109 -32.07 3.35 -19.61
N SER A 110 -31.95 4.58 -19.13
CA SER A 110 -30.76 5.41 -19.38
C SER A 110 -30.42 6.27 -18.15
N GLY A 111 -29.25 6.88 -18.19
CA GLY A 111 -28.80 7.83 -17.18
C GLY A 111 -28.78 7.27 -15.75
N PRO A 112 -29.16 8.09 -14.76
CA PRO A 112 -29.02 7.73 -13.34
C PRO A 112 -29.80 6.46 -12.91
N ASP A 113 -30.93 6.17 -13.55
CA ASP A 113 -31.73 4.98 -13.23
C ASP A 113 -30.99 3.70 -13.62
N LYS A 114 -30.36 3.70 -14.80
CA LYS A 114 -29.51 2.58 -15.25
C LYS A 114 -28.36 2.31 -14.28
N VAL A 115 -27.67 3.37 -13.87
CA VAL A 115 -26.54 3.29 -12.93
C VAL A 115 -27.01 2.72 -11.58
N ARG A 116 -28.15 3.19 -11.04
CA ARG A 116 -28.70 2.67 -9.77
C ARG A 116 -29.06 1.19 -9.83
N MET A 117 -29.65 0.74 -10.93
CA MET A 117 -29.98 -0.69 -11.10
C MET A 117 -28.71 -1.55 -11.16
N LEU A 118 -27.70 -1.12 -11.91
CA LEU A 118 -26.40 -1.78 -11.98
C LEU A 118 -25.71 -1.88 -10.61
N GLU A 119 -25.74 -0.80 -9.83
CA GLU A 119 -25.24 -0.76 -8.46
C GLU A 119 -25.94 -1.79 -7.58
N SER A 120 -27.28 -1.82 -7.60
CA SER A 120 -28.08 -2.75 -6.80
C SER A 120 -27.74 -4.21 -7.12
N ILE A 121 -27.61 -4.55 -8.41
CA ILE A 121 -27.29 -5.88 -8.87
C ILE A 121 -25.85 -6.27 -8.48
N ALA A 122 -24.89 -5.38 -8.67
CA ALA A 122 -23.50 -5.63 -8.30
C ALA A 122 -23.35 -5.90 -6.79
N VAL A 123 -23.98 -5.06 -5.96
CA VAL A 123 -24.02 -5.25 -4.49
C VAL A 123 -24.74 -6.53 -4.10
N GLY A 124 -25.81 -6.88 -4.80
CA GLY A 124 -26.55 -8.13 -4.59
C GLY A 124 -25.64 -9.36 -4.80
N TYR A 125 -24.93 -9.42 -5.92
CA TYR A 125 -23.99 -10.50 -6.20
C TYR A 125 -22.84 -10.56 -5.19
N TYR A 126 -22.32 -9.43 -4.78
CA TYR A 126 -21.29 -9.37 -3.74
C TYR A 126 -21.78 -9.97 -2.41
N ARG A 127 -23.00 -9.57 -1.97
CA ARG A 127 -23.61 -10.11 -0.74
C ARG A 127 -23.91 -11.62 -0.82
N ALA A 128 -24.23 -12.11 -2.01
CA ALA A 128 -24.44 -13.52 -2.28
C ALA A 128 -23.14 -14.32 -2.41
N GLY A 129 -21.96 -13.69 -2.27
CA GLY A 129 -20.65 -14.34 -2.44
C GLY A 129 -20.33 -14.73 -3.89
N GLN A 130 -21.13 -14.28 -4.86
CA GLN A 130 -20.92 -14.54 -6.28
C GLN A 130 -19.95 -13.52 -6.88
N TYR A 131 -18.70 -13.52 -6.40
CA TYR A 131 -17.71 -12.48 -6.68
C TYR A 131 -17.44 -12.27 -8.16
N ALA A 132 -17.38 -13.34 -8.96
CA ALA A 132 -17.19 -13.23 -10.40
C ALA A 132 -18.28 -12.39 -11.08
N LYS A 133 -19.54 -12.61 -10.71
CA LYS A 133 -20.66 -11.80 -11.21
C LYS A 133 -20.63 -10.39 -10.64
N ALA A 134 -20.30 -10.23 -9.35
CA ALA A 134 -20.15 -8.92 -8.74
C ALA A 134 -19.09 -8.05 -9.49
N ILE A 135 -17.98 -8.65 -9.91
CA ILE A 135 -16.94 -8.01 -10.73
C ILE A 135 -17.53 -7.56 -12.07
N GLN A 136 -18.21 -8.45 -12.79
CA GLN A 136 -18.81 -8.14 -14.10
C GLN A 136 -19.79 -6.97 -14.02
N TRP A 137 -20.70 -7.00 -13.05
CA TRP A 137 -21.72 -5.98 -12.86
C TRP A 137 -21.14 -4.68 -12.30
N GLY A 138 -20.16 -4.73 -11.42
CA GLY A 138 -19.41 -3.56 -10.95
C GLY A 138 -18.64 -2.87 -12.07
N GLN A 139 -17.98 -3.62 -12.94
CA GLN A 139 -17.33 -3.07 -14.14
C GLN A 139 -18.34 -2.44 -15.11
N ARG A 140 -19.51 -3.08 -15.30
CA ARG A 140 -20.60 -2.52 -16.11
C ARG A 140 -21.13 -1.21 -15.52
N TYR A 141 -21.26 -1.14 -14.18
CA TYR A 141 -21.63 0.09 -13.47
C TYR A 141 -20.67 1.24 -13.80
N PHE A 142 -19.35 1.03 -13.75
CA PHE A 142 -18.38 2.08 -14.09
C PHE A 142 -18.39 2.45 -15.57
N ARG A 143 -18.56 1.50 -16.48
CA ARG A 143 -18.70 1.79 -17.94
C ARG A 143 -19.93 2.64 -18.26
N GLU A 144 -20.98 2.54 -17.49
CA GLU A 144 -22.21 3.31 -17.64
C GLU A 144 -22.19 4.65 -16.84
N GLY A 145 -21.01 5.09 -16.41
CA GLY A 145 -20.81 6.39 -15.76
C GLY A 145 -21.01 6.41 -14.26
N GLY A 146 -21.08 5.25 -13.61
CA GLY A 146 -21.10 5.15 -12.14
C GLY A 146 -19.79 5.64 -11.52
N THR A 147 -19.86 6.33 -10.39
CA THR A 147 -18.69 6.97 -9.74
C THR A 147 -18.56 6.66 -8.25
N SER A 148 -19.40 5.77 -7.70
CA SER A 148 -19.44 5.49 -6.26
C SER A 148 -18.13 4.89 -5.74
N PRO A 149 -17.45 5.52 -4.77
CA PRO A 149 -16.27 4.94 -4.11
C PRO A 149 -16.60 3.63 -3.38
N ALA A 150 -17.83 3.48 -2.88
CA ALA A 150 -18.26 2.25 -2.21
C ALA A 150 -18.30 1.07 -3.18
N ILE A 151 -18.77 1.28 -4.42
CA ILE A 151 -18.78 0.24 -5.46
C ILE A 151 -17.35 -0.09 -5.90
N ARG A 152 -16.45 0.88 -5.94
CA ARG A 152 -15.03 0.63 -6.23
C ARG A 152 -14.38 -0.24 -5.15
N THR A 153 -14.61 0.08 -3.89
CA THR A 153 -14.14 -0.74 -2.77
C THR A 153 -14.71 -2.18 -2.85
N MET A 154 -16.01 -2.31 -3.12
CA MET A 154 -16.66 -3.61 -3.30
C MET A 154 -16.07 -4.38 -4.48
N LEU A 155 -15.77 -3.72 -5.60
CA LEU A 155 -15.13 -4.34 -6.77
C LEU A 155 -13.75 -4.92 -6.39
N ILE A 156 -12.92 -4.13 -5.73
CA ILE A 156 -11.60 -4.57 -5.25
C ILE A 156 -11.74 -5.77 -4.31
N GLN A 157 -12.67 -5.69 -3.37
CA GLN A 157 -12.93 -6.81 -2.45
C GLN A 157 -13.44 -8.05 -3.18
N SER A 158 -14.30 -7.87 -4.18
CA SER A 158 -14.79 -8.98 -5.01
C SER A 158 -13.66 -9.65 -5.80
N GLN A 159 -12.75 -8.87 -6.36
CA GLN A 159 -11.57 -9.37 -7.06
C GLN A 159 -10.66 -10.16 -6.11
N TYR A 160 -10.37 -9.61 -4.93
CA TYR A 160 -9.54 -10.27 -3.93
C TYR A 160 -10.16 -11.58 -3.42
N LEU A 161 -11.45 -11.56 -3.05
CA LEU A 161 -12.17 -12.73 -2.52
C LEU A 161 -12.50 -13.76 -3.60
N GLY A 162 -12.71 -13.31 -4.82
CA GLY A 162 -12.98 -14.15 -5.99
C GLY A 162 -11.72 -14.73 -6.66
N GLY A 163 -10.52 -14.39 -6.16
CA GLY A 163 -9.26 -14.91 -6.67
C GLY A 163 -8.66 -14.14 -7.86
N ASP A 164 -9.30 -13.08 -8.34
CA ASP A 164 -8.71 -12.16 -9.33
C ASP A 164 -7.71 -11.21 -8.66
N LEU A 165 -6.63 -11.82 -8.13
CA LEU A 165 -5.60 -11.07 -7.41
C LEU A 165 -4.91 -10.03 -8.31
N ALA A 166 -4.72 -10.34 -9.59
CA ALA A 166 -4.12 -9.41 -10.54
C ALA A 166 -5.02 -8.18 -10.78
N GLY A 167 -6.34 -8.39 -10.88
CA GLY A 167 -7.32 -7.31 -10.93
C GLY A 167 -7.28 -6.45 -9.66
N ALA A 168 -7.29 -7.07 -8.49
CA ALA A 168 -7.22 -6.37 -7.21
C ALA A 168 -5.93 -5.52 -7.09
N VAL A 169 -4.77 -6.05 -7.48
CA VAL A 169 -3.49 -5.32 -7.48
C VAL A 169 -3.55 -4.10 -8.39
N ARG A 170 -4.08 -4.23 -9.61
CA ARG A 170 -4.22 -3.09 -10.55
C ARG A 170 -5.12 -1.99 -10.00
N GLU A 171 -6.31 -2.35 -9.51
CA GLU A 171 -7.26 -1.38 -8.96
C GLU A 171 -6.71 -0.68 -7.71
N LEU A 172 -6.12 -1.44 -6.77
CA LEU A 172 -5.49 -0.89 -5.57
C LEU A 172 -4.36 0.09 -5.91
N THR A 173 -3.50 -0.28 -6.87
CA THR A 173 -2.41 0.60 -7.32
C THR A 173 -2.96 1.88 -7.93
N THR A 174 -4.02 1.80 -8.73
CA THR A 174 -4.68 2.96 -9.33
C THR A 174 -5.25 3.90 -8.27
N GLU A 175 -5.92 3.36 -7.25
CA GLU A 175 -6.48 4.14 -6.15
C GLU A 175 -5.38 4.81 -5.31
N ILE A 176 -4.30 4.08 -4.99
CA ILE A 176 -3.15 4.63 -4.25
C ILE A 176 -2.52 5.79 -5.03
N GLN A 177 -2.33 5.64 -6.34
CA GLN A 177 -1.80 6.71 -7.19
C GLN A 177 -2.76 7.91 -7.30
N ALA A 178 -4.07 7.67 -7.25
CA ALA A 178 -5.06 8.76 -7.23
C ALA A 178 -5.00 9.54 -5.92
N ASP A 179 -4.89 8.86 -4.77
CA ASP A 179 -4.68 9.50 -3.47
C ASP A 179 -3.41 10.37 -3.49
N GLU A 180 -2.30 9.84 -4.01
CA GLU A 180 -1.02 10.57 -4.09
C GLU A 180 -1.11 11.81 -4.99
N ARG A 181 -1.79 11.71 -6.15
CA ARG A 181 -2.00 12.88 -7.03
C ARG A 181 -2.83 13.98 -6.37
N SER A 182 -3.77 13.61 -5.50
CA SER A 182 -4.56 14.56 -4.71
C SER A 182 -3.86 15.02 -3.42
N SER A 183 -2.58 14.64 -3.24
CA SER A 183 -1.80 14.92 -2.02
C SER A 183 -2.44 14.35 -0.74
N THR A 184 -3.24 13.29 -0.88
CA THR A 184 -3.88 12.58 0.23
C THR A 184 -3.07 11.32 0.54
N PRO A 185 -2.65 11.08 1.80
CA PRO A 185 -2.01 9.83 2.15
C PRO A 185 -2.95 8.63 1.90
N PRO A 186 -2.51 7.61 1.13
CA PRO A 186 -3.31 6.41 0.93
C PRO A 186 -3.60 5.72 2.28
N PRO A 187 -4.83 5.24 2.54
CA PRO A 187 -5.16 4.56 3.79
C PRO A 187 -4.26 3.33 4.04
N GLU A 188 -3.81 3.15 5.28
CA GLU A 188 -2.93 2.04 5.66
C GLU A 188 -3.52 0.67 5.29
N ASP A 189 -4.82 0.46 5.51
CA ASP A 189 -5.48 -0.80 5.19
C ASP A 189 -5.53 -1.08 3.68
N ARG A 190 -5.58 -0.03 2.85
CA ARG A 190 -5.48 -0.17 1.38
C ARG A 190 -4.09 -0.64 0.98
N LEU A 191 -3.04 -0.07 1.58
CA LEU A 191 -1.65 -0.48 1.35
C LEU A 191 -1.38 -1.92 1.82
N LYS A 192 -1.93 -2.30 2.97
CA LYS A 192 -1.86 -3.69 3.48
C LYS A 192 -2.58 -4.68 2.58
N LEU A 193 -3.74 -4.28 2.05
CA LEU A 193 -4.49 -5.13 1.12
C LEU A 193 -3.71 -5.33 -0.18
N LEU A 194 -3.08 -4.26 -0.72
CA LEU A 194 -2.19 -4.37 -1.87
C LEU A 194 -1.02 -5.30 -1.59
N LEU A 195 -0.34 -5.12 -0.44
CA LEU A 195 0.77 -5.99 -0.03
C LEU A 195 0.35 -7.46 0.03
N ASN A 196 -0.82 -7.74 0.62
CA ASN A 196 -1.33 -9.10 0.75
C ASN A 196 -1.70 -9.70 -0.62
N ALA A 197 -2.42 -8.95 -1.46
CA ALA A 197 -2.80 -9.39 -2.80
C ALA A 197 -1.58 -9.66 -3.69
N ALA A 198 -0.60 -8.74 -3.69
CA ALA A 198 0.64 -8.87 -4.43
C ALA A 198 1.50 -10.05 -3.94
N THR A 199 1.56 -10.28 -2.62
CA THR A 199 2.28 -11.41 -2.04
C THR A 199 1.65 -12.75 -2.47
N LYS A 200 0.32 -12.86 -2.41
CA LYS A 200 -0.41 -14.05 -2.87
C LYS A 200 -0.26 -14.28 -4.36
N LEU A 201 -0.18 -13.21 -5.14
CA LEU A 201 0.02 -13.27 -6.59
C LEU A 201 1.47 -13.64 -6.98
N GLY A 202 2.43 -13.44 -6.07
CA GLY A 202 3.86 -13.56 -6.37
C GLY A 202 4.43 -12.35 -7.13
N ASP A 203 3.73 -11.22 -7.16
CA ASP A 203 4.18 -9.98 -7.81
C ASP A 203 5.12 -9.20 -6.89
N ASN A 204 6.41 -9.52 -6.97
CA ASN A 204 7.45 -8.90 -6.16
C ASN A 204 7.56 -7.37 -6.38
N ASN A 205 7.27 -6.86 -7.57
CA ASN A 205 7.33 -5.43 -7.84
C ASN A 205 6.24 -4.68 -7.07
N SER A 206 5.01 -5.19 -7.10
CA SER A 206 3.89 -4.62 -6.33
C SER A 206 4.08 -4.80 -4.82
N VAL A 207 4.72 -5.89 -4.38
CA VAL A 207 5.10 -6.08 -2.96
C VAL A 207 6.05 -4.98 -2.50
N VAL A 208 7.14 -4.74 -3.25
CA VAL A 208 8.11 -3.68 -2.93
C VAL A 208 7.44 -2.30 -2.95
N TYR A 209 6.63 -2.03 -3.97
CA TYR A 209 5.88 -0.78 -4.08
C TYR A 209 4.98 -0.54 -2.85
N ALA A 210 4.18 -1.53 -2.46
CA ALA A 210 3.30 -1.43 -1.28
C ALA A 210 4.08 -1.20 0.02
N MET A 211 5.21 -1.91 0.20
CA MET A 211 6.08 -1.76 1.37
C MET A 211 6.72 -0.37 1.44
N GLU A 212 7.20 0.17 0.32
CA GLU A 212 7.76 1.53 0.27
C GLU A 212 6.70 2.59 0.60
N LYS A 213 5.45 2.42 0.14
CA LYS A 213 4.36 3.31 0.52
C LYS A 213 4.03 3.18 2.02
N LEU A 214 4.04 1.95 2.57
CA LEU A 214 3.84 1.74 4.00
C LEU A 214 4.91 2.45 4.83
N VAL A 215 6.20 2.32 4.52
CA VAL A 215 7.26 3.01 5.27
C VAL A 215 7.27 4.53 5.03
N THR A 216 6.73 5.00 3.90
CA THR A 216 6.61 6.42 3.59
C THR A 216 5.52 7.09 4.42
N TYR A 217 4.32 6.52 4.42
CA TYR A 217 3.14 7.13 5.04
C TYR A 217 2.90 6.65 6.47
N TYR A 218 3.30 5.42 6.79
CA TYR A 218 3.10 4.76 8.10
C TYR A 218 4.40 4.13 8.58
N PRO A 219 5.38 4.93 9.03
CA PRO A 219 6.76 4.47 9.28
C PRO A 219 6.91 3.64 10.56
N LYS A 220 6.20 2.53 10.64
CA LYS A 220 6.29 1.58 11.75
C LYS A 220 7.55 0.72 11.62
N LYS A 221 8.12 0.34 12.77
CA LYS A 221 9.33 -0.49 12.82
C LYS A 221 9.18 -1.80 12.06
N GLU A 222 8.03 -2.46 12.21
CA GLU A 222 7.72 -3.74 11.58
C GLU A 222 7.73 -3.67 10.04
N TYR A 223 7.34 -2.54 9.46
CA TYR A 223 7.42 -2.37 8.00
C TYR A 223 8.86 -2.20 7.52
N TRP A 224 9.69 -1.51 8.30
CA TRP A 224 11.12 -1.42 8.01
C TRP A 224 11.80 -2.77 8.15
N VAL A 225 11.51 -3.54 9.20
CA VAL A 225 12.05 -4.89 9.40
C VAL A 225 11.71 -5.79 8.21
N ASP A 226 10.45 -5.83 7.77
CA ASP A 226 10.03 -6.66 6.63
C ASP A 226 10.70 -6.20 5.33
N LEU A 227 10.73 -4.88 5.05
CA LEU A 227 11.33 -4.31 3.85
C LEU A 227 12.84 -4.61 3.77
N MET A 228 13.57 -4.39 4.87
CA MET A 228 15.01 -4.69 4.98
C MET A 228 15.29 -6.18 4.81
N SER A 229 14.54 -7.04 5.49
CA SER A 229 14.67 -8.48 5.40
C SER A 229 14.43 -9.01 3.97
N ARG A 230 13.45 -8.44 3.24
CA ARG A 230 13.20 -8.81 1.83
C ARG A 230 14.33 -8.36 0.92
N MET A 231 14.89 -7.17 1.15
CA MET A 231 16.03 -6.67 0.38
C MET A 231 17.26 -7.57 0.57
N GLN A 232 17.62 -7.88 1.83
CA GLN A 232 18.78 -8.68 2.15
C GLN A 232 18.65 -10.15 1.65
N ARG A 233 17.43 -10.68 1.54
CA ARG A 233 17.19 -12.04 1.01
C ARG A 233 17.23 -12.13 -0.52
N LYS A 234 17.39 -11.04 -1.23
CA LYS A 234 17.55 -11.12 -2.69
C LYS A 234 18.86 -11.88 -3.02
N PRO A 235 18.83 -12.81 -3.98
CA PRO A 235 20.06 -13.55 -4.37
C PRO A 235 21.19 -12.63 -4.86
N THR A 236 20.83 -11.42 -5.31
CA THR A 236 21.78 -10.43 -5.78
C THR A 236 22.33 -9.53 -4.68
N PHE A 237 21.82 -9.62 -3.45
CA PHE A 237 22.31 -8.78 -2.35
C PHE A 237 23.71 -9.22 -1.92
N SER A 238 24.65 -8.29 -1.92
CA SER A 238 26.04 -8.59 -1.55
C SER A 238 26.25 -8.45 -0.04
N ASP A 239 26.85 -9.48 0.58
CA ASP A 239 27.14 -9.51 2.02
C ASP A 239 28.01 -8.32 2.48
N ARG A 240 28.84 -7.74 1.61
CA ARG A 240 29.63 -6.54 1.90
C ARG A 240 28.80 -5.31 2.28
N LEU A 241 27.52 -5.29 1.87
CA LEU A 241 26.58 -4.22 2.18
C LEU A 241 25.86 -4.43 3.54
N SER A 242 26.19 -5.48 4.28
CA SER A 242 25.55 -5.79 5.57
C SER A 242 25.68 -4.63 6.56
N LEU A 243 26.86 -3.99 6.65
CA LEU A 243 27.06 -2.82 7.53
C LEU A 243 26.10 -1.66 7.14
N ASP A 244 25.94 -1.38 5.84
CA ASP A 244 25.07 -0.32 5.37
C ASP A 244 23.58 -0.64 5.59
N ALA A 245 23.20 -1.91 5.51
CA ALA A 245 21.88 -2.40 5.87
C ALA A 245 21.61 -2.22 7.38
N TYR A 246 22.57 -2.58 8.23
CA TYR A 246 22.48 -2.34 9.67
C TYR A 246 22.42 -0.85 10.03
N ARG A 247 23.16 0.01 9.33
CA ARG A 247 23.08 1.47 9.50
C ARG A 247 21.64 1.97 9.32
N LEU A 248 20.98 1.51 8.26
CA LEU A 248 19.58 1.89 8.00
C LEU A 248 18.65 1.29 9.06
N SER A 249 18.84 0.03 9.46
CA SER A 249 18.07 -0.60 10.52
C SER A 249 18.20 0.13 11.86
N LEU A 250 19.41 0.60 12.19
CA LEU A 250 19.68 1.39 13.38
C LEU A 250 18.99 2.77 13.31
N ALA A 251 19.09 3.45 12.15
CA ALA A 251 18.47 4.75 11.91
C ALA A 251 16.95 4.72 11.98
N THR A 252 16.33 3.67 11.46
CA THR A 252 14.86 3.47 11.50
C THR A 252 14.34 2.96 12.83
N GLY A 253 15.24 2.57 13.74
CA GLY A 253 14.89 1.95 15.03
C GLY A 253 14.35 0.53 14.89
N SER A 254 14.59 -0.14 13.76
CA SER A 254 14.18 -1.52 13.51
C SER A 254 15.16 -2.55 14.07
N MET A 255 16.41 -2.14 14.38
CA MET A 255 17.42 -3.00 15.00
C MET A 255 17.21 -3.04 16.53
N THR A 256 16.89 -4.22 17.07
CA THR A 256 16.55 -4.40 18.50
C THR A 256 17.23 -5.62 19.15
N ALA A 257 17.73 -6.55 18.37
CA ALA A 257 18.29 -7.81 18.89
C ALA A 257 19.79 -7.71 19.19
N ALA A 258 20.23 -8.36 20.27
CA ALA A 258 21.65 -8.39 20.64
C ALA A 258 22.59 -8.88 19.52
N PRO A 259 22.26 -9.94 18.76
CA PRO A 259 23.09 -10.39 17.65
C PRO A 259 23.35 -9.30 16.60
N ASP A 260 22.32 -8.49 16.29
CA ASP A 260 22.44 -7.44 15.27
C ASP A 260 23.43 -6.34 15.71
N PHE A 261 23.36 -5.90 16.98
CA PHE A 261 24.31 -4.95 17.55
C PHE A 261 25.73 -5.51 17.55
N MET A 262 25.88 -6.79 17.91
CA MET A 262 27.19 -7.48 17.92
C MET A 262 27.79 -7.55 16.53
N GLU A 263 27.01 -7.99 15.55
CA GLU A 263 27.46 -8.11 14.16
C GLU A 263 27.78 -6.75 13.55
N MET A 264 26.90 -5.78 13.70
CA MET A 264 27.13 -4.41 13.19
C MET A 264 28.41 -3.80 13.75
N ALA A 265 28.65 -3.97 15.05
CA ALA A 265 29.88 -3.45 15.67
C ALA A 265 31.14 -4.15 15.14
N GLN A 266 31.09 -5.47 14.96
CA GLN A 266 32.20 -6.23 14.35
C GLN A 266 32.47 -5.79 12.90
N LEU A 267 31.42 -5.62 12.10
CA LEU A 267 31.54 -5.13 10.72
C LEU A 267 32.12 -3.71 10.67
N ALA A 268 31.72 -2.83 11.61
CA ALA A 268 32.29 -1.48 11.71
C ALA A 268 33.81 -1.53 12.02
N LEU A 269 34.23 -2.41 12.94
CA LEU A 269 35.67 -2.59 13.23
C LEU A 269 36.43 -3.16 12.01
N GLN A 270 35.86 -4.11 11.29
CA GLN A 270 36.45 -4.66 10.06
C GLN A 270 36.59 -3.62 8.94
N ALA A 271 35.67 -2.64 8.92
CA ALA A 271 35.70 -1.52 7.98
C ALA A 271 36.62 -0.36 8.43
N ASN A 272 37.42 -0.55 9.49
CA ASN A 272 38.25 0.49 10.11
C ASN A 272 37.43 1.73 10.57
N LEU A 273 36.27 1.49 11.17
CA LEU A 273 35.34 2.53 11.68
C LEU A 273 35.11 2.32 13.20
N PRO A 274 36.13 2.38 14.06
CA PRO A 274 35.99 2.09 15.49
C PRO A 274 35.10 3.13 16.21
N THR A 275 35.04 4.38 15.74
CA THR A 275 34.14 5.40 16.29
C THR A 275 32.66 5.00 16.08
N GLU A 276 32.31 4.49 14.90
CA GLU A 276 30.99 3.91 14.63
C GLU A 276 30.73 2.70 15.52
N GLY A 277 31.72 1.79 15.60
CA GLY A 277 31.65 0.61 16.48
C GLY A 277 31.34 0.98 17.93
N LYS A 278 31.96 2.05 18.46
CA LYS A 278 31.71 2.58 19.79
C LYS A 278 30.26 3.03 19.97
N GLN A 279 29.75 3.84 19.04
CA GLN A 279 28.38 4.32 19.08
C GLN A 279 27.35 3.18 19.05
N ILE A 280 27.61 2.14 18.26
CA ILE A 280 26.76 0.96 18.15
C ILE A 280 26.70 0.19 19.49
N VAL A 281 27.87 -0.09 20.05
CA VAL A 281 28.01 -0.82 21.33
C VAL A 281 27.36 -0.04 22.46
N ASP A 282 27.65 1.27 22.56
CA ASP A 282 27.06 2.12 23.61
C ASP A 282 25.53 2.16 23.51
N LYS A 283 25.00 2.27 22.29
CA LYS A 283 23.54 2.24 22.04
C LYS A 283 22.93 0.89 22.40
N GLY A 284 23.62 -0.22 22.10
CA GLY A 284 23.20 -1.57 22.49
C GLY A 284 23.14 -1.77 24.00
N PHE A 285 24.15 -1.26 24.74
CA PHE A 285 24.13 -1.31 26.21
C PHE A 285 23.07 -0.35 26.80
N ALA A 286 22.93 0.85 26.27
CA ALA A 286 21.95 1.82 26.74
C ALA A 286 20.50 1.35 26.53
N SER A 287 20.22 0.59 25.47
CA SER A 287 18.91 0.01 25.19
C SER A 287 18.62 -1.27 25.97
N GLY A 288 19.63 -1.83 26.67
CA GLY A 288 19.52 -3.12 27.35
C GLY A 288 19.57 -4.33 26.39
N ALA A 289 19.78 -4.13 25.10
CA ALA A 289 19.99 -5.21 24.13
C ALA A 289 21.31 -5.93 24.40
N LEU A 290 22.36 -5.20 24.80
CA LEU A 290 23.64 -5.75 25.21
C LEU A 290 23.83 -5.67 26.72
N GLY A 291 24.72 -6.50 27.28
CA GLY A 291 25.10 -6.50 28.68
C GLY A 291 24.21 -7.33 29.58
N THR A 292 23.23 -8.02 29.07
CA THR A 292 22.28 -8.86 29.78
C THR A 292 22.30 -10.31 29.27
N GLY A 293 21.75 -11.21 30.08
CA GLY A 293 21.60 -12.64 29.71
C GLY A 293 22.92 -13.46 29.68
N PRO A 294 22.87 -14.68 29.16
CA PRO A 294 24.02 -15.60 29.13
C PRO A 294 25.23 -15.07 28.36
N GLU A 295 25.00 -14.25 27.35
CA GLU A 295 26.03 -13.69 26.47
C GLU A 295 26.67 -12.39 26.98
N ALA A 296 26.29 -11.89 28.19
CA ALA A 296 26.77 -10.62 28.71
C ALA A 296 28.31 -10.51 28.75
N GLY A 297 29.00 -11.63 29.04
CA GLY A 297 30.46 -11.67 29.00
C GLY A 297 31.04 -11.49 27.59
N ARG A 298 30.37 -11.99 26.55
CA ARG A 298 30.75 -11.77 25.15
C ARG A 298 30.52 -10.32 24.73
N HIS A 299 29.40 -9.74 25.15
CA HIS A 299 29.10 -8.33 24.90
C HIS A 299 30.15 -7.40 25.51
N LYS A 300 30.59 -7.71 26.75
CA LYS A 300 31.65 -6.94 27.40
C LYS A 300 32.98 -7.04 26.62
N ARG A 301 33.39 -8.26 26.22
CA ARG A 301 34.65 -8.44 25.43
C ARG A 301 34.61 -7.62 24.12
N LEU A 302 33.45 -7.57 23.43
CA LEU A 302 33.31 -6.72 22.24
C LEU A 302 33.50 -5.24 22.58
N ARG A 303 32.89 -4.75 23.67
CA ARG A 303 33.07 -3.36 24.11
C ARG A 303 34.54 -3.07 24.40
N ASP A 304 35.23 -3.94 25.13
CA ASP A 304 36.65 -3.76 25.45
C ASP A 304 37.55 -3.77 24.19
N LEU A 305 37.16 -4.55 23.16
CA LEU A 305 37.83 -4.54 21.85
C LEU A 305 37.62 -3.23 21.11
N VAL A 306 36.37 -2.75 21.05
CA VAL A 306 36.01 -1.47 20.42
C VAL A 306 36.74 -0.32 21.10
N ASP A 307 36.76 -0.25 22.43
CA ASP A 307 37.41 0.80 23.21
C ASP A 307 38.95 0.83 22.95
N ARG A 308 39.57 -0.33 22.76
CA ARG A 308 40.99 -0.44 22.42
C ARG A 308 41.25 0.06 20.99
N GLN A 309 40.51 -0.40 19.99
CA GLN A 309 40.69 0.03 18.60
C GLN A 309 40.38 1.51 18.41
N LEU A 310 39.40 2.07 19.17
CA LEU A 310 39.12 3.48 19.16
C LEU A 310 40.32 4.31 19.65
N LYS A 311 41.02 3.90 20.72
CA LYS A 311 42.24 4.57 21.20
C LYS A 311 43.36 4.52 20.18
N GLU A 312 43.49 3.39 19.46
CA GLU A 312 44.49 3.25 18.39
C GLU A 312 44.17 4.20 17.23
N ASP A 313 42.91 4.27 16.81
CA ASP A 313 42.43 5.22 15.77
C ASP A 313 42.64 6.69 16.19
N GLU A 314 42.31 7.03 17.42
CA GLU A 314 42.53 8.41 17.93
C GLU A 314 44.00 8.84 17.88
N ALA A 315 44.91 7.92 18.16
CA ALA A 315 46.36 8.17 18.12
C ALA A 315 46.90 8.32 16.69
N SER A 316 46.32 7.62 15.71
CA SER A 316 46.78 7.62 14.32
C SER A 316 46.00 8.57 13.40
N ARG A 317 44.82 9.04 13.79
CA ARG A 317 43.85 9.76 12.94
C ARG A 317 44.42 10.91 12.11
N ALA A 318 45.25 11.76 12.72
CA ALA A 318 45.89 12.89 12.01
C ALA A 318 46.87 12.41 10.94
N LYS A 319 47.59 11.32 11.21
CA LYS A 319 48.49 10.70 10.25
C LYS A 319 47.70 10.03 9.12
N ASP A 320 46.65 9.27 9.46
CA ASP A 320 45.84 8.54 8.50
C ASP A 320 45.12 9.50 7.54
N GLU A 321 44.63 10.66 8.02
CA GLU A 321 44.08 11.71 7.17
C GLU A 321 45.14 12.26 6.19
N LYS A 322 46.37 12.52 6.66
CA LYS A 322 47.46 12.99 5.82
C LYS A 322 47.88 11.97 4.78
N ASP A 323 47.99 10.70 5.18
CA ASP A 323 48.39 9.61 4.29
C ASP A 323 47.32 9.38 3.21
N ALA A 324 46.02 9.36 3.58
CA ALA A 324 44.88 9.24 2.65
C ALA A 324 44.86 10.34 1.57
N LEU A 325 45.31 11.58 1.93
CA LEU A 325 45.42 12.66 0.97
C LEU A 325 46.51 12.42 -0.09
N THR A 326 47.54 11.65 0.23
CA THR A 326 48.69 11.35 -0.67
C THR A 326 48.50 10.06 -1.47
N GLU A 327 47.64 9.13 -1.00
CA GLU A 327 47.37 7.89 -1.69
C GLU A 327 46.79 8.11 -3.10
N LYS A 328 47.03 7.14 -4.01
CA LYS A 328 46.53 7.21 -5.39
C LYS A 328 45.03 6.93 -5.49
N SER A 329 44.51 6.03 -4.63
CA SER A 329 43.09 5.72 -4.53
C SER A 329 42.36 6.73 -3.65
N GLY A 330 41.10 6.95 -3.93
CA GLY A 330 40.21 7.72 -3.08
C GLY A 330 39.55 6.88 -1.94
N ASP A 331 39.83 5.57 -1.87
CA ASP A 331 39.16 4.66 -0.90
C ASP A 331 39.44 5.10 0.55
N ASP A 332 40.70 5.38 0.90
CA ASP A 332 41.10 5.76 2.27
C ASP A 332 40.47 7.09 2.69
N LEU A 333 40.32 8.06 1.75
CA LEU A 333 39.60 9.30 2.02
C LEU A 333 38.11 9.06 2.35
N VAL A 334 37.46 8.05 1.73
CA VAL A 334 36.08 7.66 2.06
C VAL A 334 36.03 7.10 3.48
N VAL A 335 36.94 6.20 3.86
CA VAL A 335 36.98 5.61 5.21
C VAL A 335 37.26 6.66 6.28
N VAL A 336 38.29 7.48 6.10
CA VAL A 336 38.63 8.60 7.03
C VAL A 336 37.45 9.58 7.13
N GLY A 337 36.82 9.88 6.00
CA GLY A 337 35.62 10.74 5.98
C GLY A 337 34.48 10.18 6.80
N MET A 338 34.19 8.87 6.69
CA MET A 338 33.17 8.19 7.50
C MET A 338 33.51 8.19 8.99
N ASN A 339 34.78 7.94 9.36
CA ASN A 339 35.23 8.07 10.75
C ASN A 339 34.98 9.47 11.32
N LEU A 340 35.25 10.53 10.54
CA LEU A 340 34.98 11.90 10.97
C LEU A 340 33.47 12.16 11.13
N VAL A 341 32.65 11.61 10.27
CA VAL A 341 31.18 11.70 10.40
C VAL A 341 30.72 11.16 11.77
N TYR A 342 31.16 9.96 12.13
CA TYR A 342 30.80 9.34 13.41
C TYR A 342 31.47 10.03 14.61
N ASN A 343 32.56 10.73 14.38
CA ASN A 343 33.25 11.52 15.43
C ASN A 343 32.68 12.96 15.57
N GLY A 344 31.48 13.23 15.03
CA GLY A 344 30.79 14.51 15.16
C GLY A 344 31.31 15.59 14.22
N GLN A 345 32.24 15.29 13.31
CA GLN A 345 32.82 16.20 12.32
C GLN A 345 32.22 15.98 10.92
N ALA A 346 30.88 15.84 10.85
CA ALA A 346 30.19 15.41 9.64
C ALA A 346 30.47 16.30 8.42
N ALA A 347 30.55 17.63 8.59
CA ALA A 347 30.86 18.54 7.48
C ALA A 347 32.26 18.28 6.88
N LYS A 348 33.26 18.05 7.72
CA LYS A 348 34.63 17.70 7.27
C LYS A 348 34.64 16.30 6.64
N GLY A 349 33.91 15.34 7.23
CA GLY A 349 33.77 14.01 6.68
C GLY A 349 33.17 14.01 5.28
N VAL A 350 32.10 14.78 5.04
CA VAL A 350 31.51 14.98 3.70
C VAL A 350 32.55 15.50 2.70
N GLN A 351 33.37 16.51 3.09
CA GLN A 351 34.40 17.03 2.21
C GLN A 351 35.45 15.99 1.81
N LEU A 352 35.90 15.16 2.77
CA LEU A 352 36.90 14.13 2.47
C LEU A 352 36.32 13.03 1.59
N ILE A 353 35.07 12.60 1.82
CA ILE A 353 34.42 11.62 0.96
C ILE A 353 34.26 12.15 -0.47
N GLN A 354 33.88 13.43 -0.62
CA GLN A 354 33.79 14.07 -1.94
C GLN A 354 35.16 14.14 -2.63
N GLN A 355 36.24 14.48 -1.90
CA GLN A 355 37.60 14.44 -2.42
C GLN A 355 38.03 13.05 -2.85
N GLY A 356 37.69 12.02 -2.06
CA GLY A 356 37.93 10.62 -2.40
C GLY A 356 37.23 10.20 -3.69
N ILE A 357 35.95 10.57 -3.84
CA ILE A 357 35.18 10.30 -5.06
C ILE A 357 35.79 11.04 -6.26
N ALA A 358 36.17 12.31 -6.11
CA ALA A 358 36.77 13.11 -7.16
C ALA A 358 38.17 12.59 -7.58
N LYS A 359 38.95 12.09 -6.62
CA LYS A 359 40.26 11.47 -6.84
C LYS A 359 40.14 10.23 -7.72
N GLY A 360 39.06 9.46 -7.56
CA GLY A 360 38.81 8.27 -8.34
C GLY A 360 39.62 7.07 -7.89
N ASN A 361 39.82 6.14 -8.82
CA ASN A 361 40.46 4.83 -8.56
C ASN A 361 39.86 4.07 -7.38
N LEU A 362 38.54 4.25 -7.17
CA LEU A 362 37.77 3.58 -6.12
C LEU A 362 37.51 2.11 -6.48
N LYS A 363 37.71 1.22 -5.54
CA LYS A 363 37.31 -0.19 -5.67
C LYS A 363 35.79 -0.34 -5.80
N ARG A 364 35.04 0.54 -5.14
CA ARG A 364 33.59 0.50 -5.04
C ARG A 364 33.00 1.93 -5.15
N PRO A 365 32.92 2.51 -6.36
CA PRO A 365 32.49 3.89 -6.53
C PRO A 365 31.02 4.10 -6.12
N GLU A 366 30.14 3.11 -6.26
CA GLU A 366 28.74 3.25 -5.88
C GLU A 366 28.54 3.18 -4.36
N ASP A 367 29.37 2.37 -3.64
CA ASP A 367 29.38 2.35 -2.17
C ASP A 367 29.88 3.71 -1.63
N ALA A 368 30.89 4.31 -2.26
CA ALA A 368 31.36 5.63 -1.88
C ALA A 368 30.27 6.72 -2.04
N LYS A 369 29.45 6.63 -3.10
CA LYS A 369 28.28 7.52 -3.27
C LYS A 369 27.23 7.27 -2.20
N LEU A 370 26.94 5.99 -1.87
CA LEU A 370 26.03 5.64 -0.78
C LEU A 370 26.51 6.24 0.54
N HIS A 371 27.80 6.07 0.87
CA HIS A 371 28.41 6.64 2.07
C HIS A 371 28.41 8.18 2.08
N LEU A 372 28.60 8.83 0.91
CA LEU A 372 28.44 10.27 0.79
C LEU A 372 27.03 10.72 1.15
N GLY A 373 26.00 10.04 0.64
CA GLY A 373 24.61 10.34 0.98
C GLY A 373 24.32 10.20 2.47
N ILE A 374 24.83 9.12 3.11
CA ILE A 374 24.72 8.90 4.57
C ILE A 374 25.44 10.02 5.34
N ALA A 375 26.64 10.40 4.93
CA ALA A 375 27.42 11.48 5.53
C ALA A 375 26.70 12.85 5.42
N GLN A 376 26.15 13.17 4.25
CA GLN A 376 25.36 14.39 4.03
C GLN A 376 24.12 14.43 4.92
N LEU A 377 23.45 13.28 5.09
CA LEU A 377 22.29 13.18 5.99
C LEU A 377 22.71 13.41 7.45
N ALA A 378 23.83 12.84 7.89
CA ALA A 378 24.41 13.08 9.22
C ALA A 378 24.84 14.53 9.43
N ALA A 379 25.27 15.22 8.37
CA ALA A 379 25.59 16.65 8.37
C ALA A 379 24.34 17.57 8.34
N GLY A 380 23.13 17.00 8.28
CA GLY A 380 21.85 17.73 8.22
C GLY A 380 21.46 18.20 6.81
N ASP A 381 22.26 17.91 5.79
CA ASP A 381 21.98 18.32 4.39
C ASP A 381 21.12 17.26 3.67
N LYS A 382 19.84 17.22 4.04
CA LYS A 382 18.88 16.26 3.49
C LYS A 382 18.68 16.38 1.99
N ALA A 383 18.73 17.60 1.45
CA ALA A 383 18.52 17.84 0.03
C ALA A 383 19.67 17.23 -0.80
N LYS A 384 20.92 17.45 -0.39
CA LYS A 384 22.07 16.82 -1.05
C LYS A 384 22.07 15.32 -0.86
N ALA A 385 21.77 14.82 0.34
CA ALA A 385 21.67 13.39 0.60
C ALA A 385 20.68 12.71 -0.35
N GLN A 386 19.48 13.27 -0.50
CA GLN A 386 18.46 12.75 -1.44
C GLN A 386 18.94 12.80 -2.90
N ALA A 387 19.61 13.87 -3.31
CA ALA A 387 20.17 13.96 -4.66
C ALA A 387 21.27 12.91 -4.89
N THR A 388 22.15 12.72 -3.90
CA THR A 388 23.21 11.71 -3.95
C THR A 388 22.63 10.28 -4.00
N PHE A 389 21.67 9.93 -3.15
CA PHE A 389 21.07 8.60 -3.17
C PHE A 389 20.38 8.26 -4.52
N LYS A 390 19.83 9.26 -5.22
CA LYS A 390 19.17 9.05 -6.52
C LYS A 390 20.14 8.65 -7.64
N ILE A 391 21.40 8.98 -7.55
CA ILE A 391 22.41 8.69 -8.57
C ILE A 391 23.21 7.42 -8.27
N VAL A 392 22.99 6.79 -7.12
CA VAL A 392 23.62 5.50 -6.78
C VAL A 392 23.06 4.40 -7.67
N GLN A 393 23.95 3.66 -8.30
CA GLN A 393 23.62 2.54 -9.18
C GLN A 393 24.11 1.21 -8.58
N GLY A 394 23.82 0.11 -9.28
CA GLY A 394 24.25 -1.24 -8.91
C GLY A 394 23.08 -2.23 -8.84
N SER A 395 23.37 -3.47 -9.19
CA SER A 395 22.41 -4.58 -9.16
C SER A 395 22.63 -5.52 -7.97
N ASP A 396 23.58 -5.20 -7.10
CA ASP A 396 24.06 -6.00 -5.98
C ASP A 396 23.47 -5.60 -4.62
N GLY A 397 22.43 -4.76 -4.64
CA GLY A 397 21.75 -4.22 -3.45
C GLY A 397 22.13 -2.78 -3.12
N THR A 398 23.20 -2.22 -3.70
CA THR A 398 23.66 -0.84 -3.41
C THR A 398 22.58 0.20 -3.76
N SER A 399 21.99 0.10 -4.97
CA SER A 399 20.90 1.00 -5.39
C SER A 399 19.62 0.80 -4.57
N ASP A 400 19.31 -0.43 -4.13
CA ASP A 400 18.17 -0.69 -3.25
C ASP A 400 18.36 0.03 -1.90
N LEU A 401 19.55 -0.11 -1.29
CA LEU A 401 19.88 0.58 -0.03
C LEU A 401 19.78 2.09 -0.18
N ALA A 402 20.36 2.65 -1.25
CA ALA A 402 20.29 4.09 -1.50
C ALA A 402 18.85 4.59 -1.64
N ARG A 403 17.99 3.82 -2.31
CA ARG A 403 16.56 4.12 -2.43
C ARG A 403 15.86 4.12 -1.06
N LEU A 404 16.15 3.15 -0.20
CA LEU A 404 15.57 3.09 1.14
C LEU A 404 16.10 4.21 2.04
N TRP A 405 17.37 4.58 1.94
CA TRP A 405 17.91 5.76 2.61
C TRP A 405 17.26 7.06 2.13
N ALA A 406 16.95 7.19 0.84
CA ALA A 406 16.22 8.34 0.31
C ALA A 406 14.78 8.41 0.89
N LEU A 407 14.09 7.27 1.09
CA LEU A 407 12.80 7.22 1.76
C LEU A 407 12.92 7.65 3.23
N TYR A 408 13.94 7.16 3.94
CA TYR A 408 14.21 7.58 5.32
C TYR A 408 14.48 9.08 5.43
N ALA A 409 15.34 9.63 4.54
CA ALA A 409 15.72 11.04 4.54
C ALA A 409 14.52 12.00 4.34
N ARG A 410 13.47 11.59 3.61
CA ARG A 410 12.23 12.38 3.43
C ARG A 410 11.46 12.57 4.72
N ARG A 411 11.56 11.62 5.66
CA ARG A 411 10.80 11.59 6.90
C ARG A 411 11.37 12.45 8.01
N THR A 412 12.69 12.61 8.03
CA THR A 412 13.40 13.37 9.07
C THR A 412 13.33 14.89 8.85
N GLY A 413 12.36 15.33 8.02
CA GLY A 413 12.07 16.73 7.68
C GLY A 413 10.89 17.33 8.40
#